data_d14158c25a5d01f0405b27798550fcdc
#
_entry.id   d14158c25a5d01f0405b27798550fcdc
#
_cell.length_a   1.000
_cell.length_b   1.000
_cell.length_c   1.000
_cell.angle_alpha   90.00
_cell.angle_beta   90.00
_cell.angle_gamma   90.00
#
_symmetry.space_group_name_H-M   'P 1'
#
loop_
_entity.id
_entity.type
_entity.pdbx_description
1 polymer ?
#
loop_
_entity_poly.entity_id
_entity_poly.type
_entity_poly.pdbx_seq_one_letter_code
_entity_poly.pdbx_strand_id
1 'polypeptide(L)'
;NCPIVFDATHSVQQPGGHGKTSGGQREMVPVLARAAVAVGVSGVFMETHPNPEQAKSDGQNSMPMNLMFTLLETLKEIDSVTKKNNLLEDSIND
;
A
#
# COMPACT_ATOMS: atom_id res chain seq x y z
N ASN A 1 -4.55 20.99 -4.15
CA ASN A 1 -4.52 19.83 -5.05
C ASN A 1 -3.11 19.33 -5.26
N CYS A 2 -2.49 18.86 -4.19
CA CYS A 2 -1.18 18.23 -4.26
C CYS A 2 -1.33 16.75 -4.53
N PRO A 3 -0.46 16.18 -5.35
CA PRO A 3 -0.42 14.72 -5.47
C PRO A 3 -0.07 14.10 -4.12
N ILE A 4 -0.74 13.01 -3.80
CA ILE A 4 -0.51 12.29 -2.56
C ILE A 4 0.02 10.92 -2.89
N VAL A 5 1.12 10.54 -2.25
CA VAL A 5 1.68 9.19 -2.35
C VAL A 5 1.49 8.51 -0.99
N PHE A 6 0.84 7.37 -1.01
CA PHE A 6 0.60 6.60 0.21
C PHE A 6 1.71 5.57 0.38
N ASP A 7 2.30 5.53 1.57
CA ASP A 7 3.34 4.55 1.89
C ASP A 7 2.70 3.35 2.54
N ALA A 8 2.48 2.29 1.76
CA ALA A 8 1.81 1.11 2.24
C ALA A 8 2.71 0.24 3.11
N THR A 9 4.01 0.33 2.92
CA THR A 9 4.95 -0.47 3.68
C THR A 9 5.05 0.00 5.12
N HIS A 10 5.35 1.29 5.30
CA HIS A 10 5.60 1.80 6.64
C HIS A 10 4.34 2.08 7.42
N SER A 11 3.20 2.19 6.75
CA SER A 11 1.94 2.40 7.45
C SER A 11 1.53 1.19 8.28
N VAL A 12 2.06 0.01 7.98
CA VAL A 12 1.76 -1.20 8.74
C VAL A 12 2.87 -1.55 9.72
N GLN A 13 3.89 -0.71 9.83
CA GLN A 13 4.98 -0.95 10.74
C GLN A 13 4.52 -0.78 12.18
N GLN A 14 5.01 -1.65 13.06
CA GLN A 14 4.71 -1.59 14.49
C GLN A 14 6.02 -1.34 15.24
N PRO A 15 6.45 -0.07 15.33
CA PRO A 15 7.73 0.24 15.97
C PRO A 15 7.71 -0.17 17.43
N GLY A 16 8.82 -0.67 17.91
CA GLY A 16 8.92 -1.14 19.26
C GLY A 16 8.19 -2.43 19.49
N GLY A 17 7.79 -3.08 18.41
CA GLY A 17 7.00 -4.28 18.48
C GLY A 17 7.58 -5.28 19.46
N HIS A 18 6.86 -6.13 19.93
CA HIS A 18 6.92 -6.98 21.10
C HIS A 18 8.19 -7.81 21.29
N GLY A 19 9.32 -7.15 21.20
CA GLY A 19 10.58 -7.74 21.58
C GLY A 19 11.17 -8.74 20.61
N LYS A 20 10.39 -9.50 19.96
CA LYS A 20 10.91 -10.55 19.07
C LYS A 20 11.10 -10.10 17.66
N THR A 21 10.30 -9.18 17.22
CA THR A 21 10.33 -8.73 15.86
C THR A 21 10.21 -7.23 15.85
N SER A 22 10.68 -6.63 14.80
CA SER A 22 10.50 -5.21 14.63
C SER A 22 9.02 -4.85 14.49
N GLY A 23 8.17 -5.84 14.42
CA GLY A 23 6.76 -5.60 14.25
C GLY A 23 6.42 -5.17 12.86
N GLY A 24 5.45 -5.79 12.29
CA GLY A 24 4.96 -5.46 10.97
C GLY A 24 3.91 -6.47 10.62
N GLN A 25 3.01 -6.07 9.77
CA GLN A 25 1.94 -6.94 9.34
C GLN A 25 1.84 -6.84 7.83
N ARG A 26 2.73 -7.58 7.16
CA ARG A 26 2.80 -7.48 5.70
C ARG A 26 1.47 -7.85 5.04
N GLU A 27 0.66 -8.67 5.68
CA GLU A 27 -0.64 -9.02 5.14
C GLU A 27 -1.59 -7.84 5.07
N MET A 28 -1.31 -6.78 5.81
CA MET A 28 -2.12 -5.56 5.75
C MET A 28 -1.72 -4.64 4.62
N VAL A 29 -0.55 -4.87 4.01
CA VAL A 29 -0.09 -4.00 2.93
C VAL A 29 -1.07 -4.01 1.75
N PRO A 30 -1.50 -5.17 1.23
CA PRO A 30 -2.49 -5.17 0.15
C PRO A 30 -3.82 -4.51 0.54
N VAL A 31 -4.24 -4.70 1.79
CA VAL A 31 -5.49 -4.13 2.27
C VAL A 31 -5.45 -2.60 2.21
N LEU A 32 -4.40 -2.04 2.80
CA LEU A 32 -4.27 -0.59 2.85
C LEU A 32 -3.97 0.02 1.48
N ALA A 33 -3.21 -0.70 0.66
CA ALA A 33 -2.93 -0.24 -0.70
C ALA A 33 -4.22 -0.15 -1.51
N ARG A 34 -5.08 -1.16 -1.40
CA ARG A 34 -6.37 -1.13 -2.11
C ARG A 34 -7.23 0.04 -1.63
N ALA A 35 -7.25 0.27 -0.32
CA ALA A 35 -8.04 1.36 0.23
C ALA A 35 -7.53 2.71 -0.28
N ALA A 36 -6.22 2.91 -0.28
CA ALA A 36 -5.63 4.17 -0.72
C ALA A 36 -5.89 4.41 -2.20
N VAL A 37 -5.76 3.38 -3.03
CA VAL A 37 -6.02 3.51 -4.45
C VAL A 37 -7.49 3.83 -4.69
N ALA A 38 -8.39 3.21 -3.92
CA ALA A 38 -9.82 3.48 -4.06
C ALA A 38 -10.16 4.93 -3.67
N VAL A 39 -9.44 5.49 -2.71
CA VAL A 39 -9.60 6.90 -2.34
C VAL A 39 -9.14 7.83 -3.46
N GLY A 40 -8.16 7.40 -4.25
CA GLY A 40 -7.71 8.17 -5.39
C GLY A 40 -6.34 8.80 -5.24
N VAL A 41 -5.46 8.17 -4.44
CA VAL A 41 -4.09 8.71 -4.30
C VAL A 41 -3.37 8.67 -5.65
N SER A 42 -2.37 9.51 -5.78
CA SER A 42 -1.59 9.63 -7.02
C SER A 42 -0.56 8.52 -7.16
N GLY A 43 -0.10 7.96 -6.06
CA GLY A 43 0.88 6.88 -6.11
C GLY A 43 0.89 6.10 -4.82
N VAL A 44 1.50 4.93 -4.88
CA VAL A 44 1.66 4.06 -3.71
C VAL A 44 3.11 3.63 -3.65
N PHE A 45 3.71 3.80 -2.48
CA PHE A 45 5.06 3.32 -2.20
C PHE A 45 4.96 1.98 -1.50
N MET A 46 5.65 0.98 -2.02
CA MET A 46 5.70 -0.34 -1.40
C MET A 46 7.11 -0.90 -1.55
N GLU A 47 7.59 -1.53 -0.50
CA GLU A 47 8.85 -2.27 -0.58
C GLU A 47 8.55 -3.73 -0.85
N THR A 48 9.39 -4.33 -1.66
CA THR A 48 9.27 -5.74 -1.99
C THR A 48 10.63 -6.40 -1.88
N HIS A 49 10.62 -7.70 -1.67
CA HIS A 49 11.85 -8.47 -1.52
C HIS A 49 11.59 -9.89 -2.02
N PRO A 50 12.55 -10.50 -2.73
CA PRO A 50 12.37 -11.90 -3.16
C PRO A 50 12.16 -12.84 -1.97
N ASN A 51 12.76 -12.52 -0.84
CA ASN A 51 12.66 -13.32 0.36
C ASN A 51 12.59 -12.39 1.57
N PRO A 52 11.40 -11.87 1.93
CA PRO A 52 11.28 -10.88 2.99
C PRO A 52 11.84 -11.33 4.32
N GLU A 53 11.84 -12.63 4.58
CA GLU A 53 12.38 -13.15 5.84
C GLU A 53 13.86 -12.87 6.00
N GLN A 54 14.56 -12.67 4.89
CA GLN A 54 16.00 -12.42 4.90
C GLN A 54 16.35 -10.96 4.68
N ALA A 55 15.36 -10.10 4.57
CA ALA A 55 15.63 -8.67 4.41
C ALA A 55 16.21 -8.10 5.69
N LYS A 56 17.16 -7.19 5.56
CA LYS A 56 17.85 -6.62 6.71
C LYS A 56 17.01 -5.59 7.44
N SER A 57 16.14 -4.90 6.74
CA SER A 57 15.26 -3.91 7.35
C SER A 57 13.91 -4.00 6.67
N ASP A 58 12.88 -3.63 7.41
CA ASP A 58 11.51 -3.61 6.91
C ASP A 58 11.05 -4.92 6.29
N GLY A 59 11.76 -6.03 6.59
CA GLY A 59 11.40 -7.33 6.02
C GLY A 59 10.00 -7.76 6.37
N GLN A 60 9.55 -7.42 7.57
CA GLN A 60 8.22 -7.82 8.01
C GLN A 60 7.12 -7.04 7.32
N ASN A 61 7.46 -5.90 6.73
CA ASN A 61 6.50 -5.07 6.01
C ASN A 61 6.63 -5.21 4.50
N SER A 62 7.70 -5.85 4.04
CA SER A 62 7.95 -5.98 2.61
C SER A 62 7.07 -7.06 2.00
N MET A 63 6.55 -6.77 0.82
CA MET A 63 5.78 -7.75 0.07
C MET A 63 6.70 -8.78 -0.57
N PRO A 64 6.33 -10.07 -0.55
CA PRO A 64 7.05 -11.04 -1.37
C PRO A 64 6.96 -10.66 -2.84
N MET A 65 8.11 -10.68 -3.52
CA MET A 65 8.16 -10.24 -4.91
C MET A 65 7.25 -11.06 -5.82
N ASN A 66 7.08 -12.34 -5.51
CA ASN A 66 6.26 -13.20 -6.35
C ASN A 66 4.77 -12.88 -6.29
N LEU A 67 4.34 -12.07 -5.32
CA LEU A 67 2.95 -11.66 -5.21
C LEU A 67 2.69 -10.27 -5.78
N MET A 68 3.75 -9.55 -6.14
CA MET A 68 3.61 -8.16 -6.58
C MET A 68 2.81 -8.02 -7.86
N PHE A 69 3.01 -8.93 -8.82
CA PHE A 69 2.30 -8.80 -10.08
C PHE A 69 0.78 -8.83 -9.87
N THR A 70 0.31 -9.80 -9.08
CA THR A 70 -1.12 -9.91 -8.80
C THR A 70 -1.65 -8.69 -8.06
N LEU A 71 -0.89 -8.20 -7.10
CA LEU A 71 -1.31 -7.02 -6.36
C LEU A 71 -1.38 -5.80 -7.28
N LEU A 72 -0.38 -5.61 -8.12
CA LEU A 72 -0.37 -4.46 -9.03
C LEU A 72 -1.51 -4.52 -10.05
N GLU A 73 -1.86 -5.71 -10.50
CA GLU A 73 -3.01 -5.84 -11.39
C GLU A 73 -4.29 -5.39 -10.70
N THR A 74 -4.49 -5.82 -9.46
CA THR A 74 -5.66 -5.42 -8.70
C THR A 74 -5.70 -3.91 -8.49
N LEU A 75 -4.57 -3.33 -8.10
CA LEU A 75 -4.50 -1.90 -7.87
C LEU A 75 -4.79 -1.10 -9.14
N LYS A 76 -4.30 -1.58 -10.28
CA LYS A 76 -4.57 -0.92 -11.56
C LYS A 76 -6.06 -0.94 -11.89
N GLU A 77 -6.73 -2.04 -11.61
CA GLU A 77 -8.16 -2.14 -11.88
C GLU A 77 -8.94 -1.18 -11.00
N ILE A 78 -8.61 -1.12 -9.71
CA ILE A 78 -9.28 -0.20 -8.79
C ILE A 78 -9.01 1.24 -9.21
N ASP A 79 -7.76 1.55 -9.53
CA ASP A 79 -7.40 2.89 -9.95
C ASP A 79 -8.16 3.32 -11.20
N SER A 80 -8.32 2.41 -12.14
CA SER A 80 -9.04 2.68 -13.36
C SER A 80 -10.49 3.07 -13.08
N VAL A 81 -11.14 2.34 -12.18
CA VAL A 81 -12.54 2.65 -11.81
C VAL A 81 -12.60 4.00 -11.11
N THR A 82 -11.70 4.23 -10.15
CA THR A 82 -11.70 5.47 -9.38
C THR A 82 -11.46 6.69 -10.26
N LYS A 83 -10.48 6.61 -11.16
CA LYS A 83 -10.08 7.76 -11.99
C LYS A 83 -11.02 7.98 -13.17
N LYS A 84 -11.77 6.96 -13.55
CA LYS A 84 -12.71 7.05 -14.65
C LYS A 84 -13.97 7.82 -14.26
N ASN A 85 -14.33 7.79 -13.00
CA ASN A 85 -15.54 8.42 -12.49
C ASN A 85 -15.19 9.68 -11.74
N ASN A 86 -16.05 10.69 -11.81
CA ASN A 86 -15.87 11.90 -11.02
C ASN A 86 -16.08 11.56 -9.55
N LEU A 87 -15.23 12.13 -8.71
CA LEU A 87 -15.38 11.97 -7.28
C LEU A 87 -16.51 12.90 -6.83
N LEU A 88 -17.51 12.32 -6.17
CA LEU A 88 -18.68 13.08 -5.76
C LEU A 88 -18.33 14.17 -4.75
N GLU A 89 -17.32 13.94 -3.93
CA GLU A 89 -16.89 14.93 -2.95
C GLU A 89 -16.37 16.21 -3.61
N ASP A 90 -15.88 16.13 -4.84
CA ASP A 90 -15.43 17.32 -5.56
C ASP A 90 -16.60 18.20 -5.97
N SER A 91 -17.79 17.62 -6.08
CA SER A 91 -18.98 18.37 -6.47
C SER A 91 -19.73 18.96 -5.27
N ILE A 92 -19.49 18.43 -4.09
CA ILE A 92 -20.26 18.85 -2.91
C ILE A 92 -19.94 20.28 -2.51
N ASN A 93 -18.69 20.72 -2.73
CA ASN A 93 -18.23 22.02 -2.28
C ASN A 93 -18.21 23.06 -3.38
N ASP A 94 -18.79 22.78 -4.50
CA ASP A 94 -18.84 23.76 -5.62
C ASP A 94 -19.95 24.79 -5.47
#